data_884f7f0152c01eb33668ce70a3fa8207
#
_entry.id   884f7f0152c01eb33668ce70a3fa8207
#
_cell.length_a   1.000
_cell.length_b   1.000
_cell.length_c   1.000
_cell.angle_alpha   90.00
_cell.angle_beta   90.00
_cell.angle_gamma   90.00
#
_symmetry.space_group_name_H-M   'P 1'
#
loop_
_entity.id
_entity.type
_entity.pdbx_description
1 polymer ?
#
loop_
_entity_poly.entity_id
_entity_poly.type
_entity_poly.pdbx_seq_one_letter_code
_entity_poly.pdbx_strand_id
1 'polypeptide(L)'
;VPGHTVRDFSVGPERWSRGHRGVDLSSRTNEAVHAAGAGIVTFAGVVVDRPLVVIDHGPSPLVPTGEHLFTIYEPITPLVEKNQQVQRGQIIGTVLAGHAGCTGVCLHWGARWGHGHNSGYLNPWLLIDSLPLSLLRWVD
;
A
#
# COMPACT_ATOMS: atom_id res chain seq x y z
N VAL A 1 8.90 3.74 0.19
CA VAL A 1 7.87 4.25 -0.71
C VAL A 1 8.43 5.44 -1.47
N PRO A 2 8.46 5.40 -2.78
CA PRO A 2 9.15 6.41 -3.58
C PRO A 2 8.37 7.72 -3.71
N GLY A 3 9.12 8.77 -4.03
CA GLY A 3 8.57 10.04 -4.47
C GLY A 3 7.80 10.81 -3.42
N HIS A 4 7.02 11.76 -3.90
CA HIS A 4 6.14 12.57 -3.07
C HIS A 4 4.68 12.31 -3.47
N THR A 5 3.79 12.67 -2.58
CA THR A 5 2.36 12.47 -2.81
C THR A 5 1.85 13.38 -3.93
N VAL A 6 1.19 12.80 -4.93
CA VAL A 6 0.52 13.56 -5.99
C VAL A 6 -1.01 13.48 -5.87
N ARG A 7 -1.54 12.48 -5.17
CA ARG A 7 -2.96 12.41 -4.81
C ARG A 7 -3.07 11.90 -3.38
N ASP A 8 -3.68 12.71 -2.53
CA ASP A 8 -3.86 12.36 -1.14
C ASP A 8 -5.02 11.38 -0.94
N PHE A 9 -5.00 10.74 0.22
CA PHE A 9 -6.06 9.88 0.66
C PHE A 9 -7.35 10.68 0.85
N SER A 10 -8.46 10.12 0.38
CA SER A 10 -9.79 10.64 0.67
C SER A 10 -10.78 9.48 0.65
N VAL A 11 -11.75 9.54 1.57
CA VAL A 11 -12.81 8.53 1.66
C VAL A 11 -14.13 9.29 1.59
N GLY A 12 -15.03 8.85 0.69
CA GLY A 12 -16.35 9.44 0.60
C GLY A 12 -17.17 9.17 1.86
N PRO A 13 -18.36 9.79 1.98
CA PRO A 13 -19.18 9.66 3.18
C PRO A 13 -19.66 8.23 3.44
N GLU A 14 -19.66 7.40 2.43
CA GLU A 14 -20.03 5.98 2.56
C GLU A 14 -18.92 5.14 1.94
N ARG A 15 -18.78 3.88 2.39
CA ARG A 15 -17.68 3.03 1.99
C ARG A 15 -17.61 2.74 0.49
N TRP A 16 -18.72 2.81 -0.21
CA TRP A 16 -18.78 2.65 -1.67
C TRP A 16 -18.71 3.97 -2.42
N SER A 17 -18.57 5.09 -1.71
CA SER A 17 -18.44 6.40 -2.32
C SER A 17 -17.12 6.52 -3.06
N ARG A 18 -17.08 7.47 -4.01
CA ARG A 18 -15.87 7.75 -4.78
C ARG A 18 -14.88 8.53 -3.95
N GLY A 19 -14.10 7.86 -3.13
CA GLY A 19 -12.96 8.44 -2.46
C GLY A 19 -11.68 7.89 -3.05
N HIS A 20 -10.57 8.56 -2.81
CA HIS A 20 -9.25 8.02 -3.14
C HIS A 20 -8.75 7.24 -1.92
N ARG A 21 -8.83 5.92 -1.99
CA ARG A 21 -8.60 5.01 -0.86
C ARG A 21 -7.15 4.65 -0.67
N GLY A 22 -6.28 5.59 -0.87
CA GLY A 22 -4.85 5.49 -0.73
C GLY A 22 -4.23 6.79 -1.16
N VAL A 23 -2.93 6.79 -1.34
CA VAL A 23 -2.18 7.94 -1.87
C VAL A 23 -1.46 7.52 -3.12
N ASP A 24 -1.31 8.44 -4.06
CA ASP A 24 -0.50 8.22 -5.24
C ASP A 24 0.81 8.98 -5.08
N LEU A 25 1.90 8.26 -5.24
CA LEU A 25 3.24 8.78 -5.06
C LEU A 25 3.92 8.89 -6.40
N SER A 26 4.50 10.05 -6.71
CA SER A 26 5.26 10.19 -7.95
C SER A 26 6.41 9.18 -7.96
N SER A 27 6.65 8.58 -9.11
CA SER A 27 7.61 7.50 -9.20
C SER A 27 8.19 7.42 -10.61
N ARG A 28 9.03 6.43 -10.83
CA ARG A 28 9.58 6.11 -12.15
C ARG A 28 9.37 4.63 -12.41
N THR A 29 9.22 4.28 -13.70
CA THR A 29 9.13 2.88 -14.10
C THR A 29 10.37 2.13 -13.60
N ASN A 30 10.14 0.94 -13.04
CA ASN A 30 11.16 0.08 -12.45
C ASN A 30 11.78 0.59 -11.16
N GLU A 31 11.25 1.65 -10.58
CA GLU A 31 11.69 2.10 -9.26
C GLU A 31 11.32 1.06 -8.21
N ALA A 32 12.26 0.79 -7.27
CA ALA A 32 12.02 -0.21 -6.23
C ALA A 32 10.92 0.24 -5.27
N VAL A 33 10.06 -0.72 -4.89
CA VAL A 33 9.00 -0.51 -3.90
C VAL A 33 9.35 -1.29 -2.65
N HIS A 34 9.26 -0.64 -1.50
CA HIS A 34 9.62 -1.21 -0.20
C HIS A 34 8.36 -1.48 0.63
N ALA A 35 8.37 -2.57 1.37
CA ALA A 35 7.29 -2.88 2.30
C ALA A 35 7.19 -1.81 3.38
N ALA A 36 5.99 -1.32 3.65
CA ALA A 36 5.77 -0.31 4.68
C ALA A 36 5.98 -0.85 6.10
N GLY A 37 5.90 -2.14 6.27
CA GLY A 37 6.12 -2.80 7.55
C GLY A 37 6.33 -4.29 7.37
N ALA A 38 6.74 -4.96 8.43
CA ALA A 38 6.86 -6.41 8.43
C ALA A 38 5.49 -7.05 8.28
N GLY A 39 5.45 -8.21 7.63
CA GLY A 39 4.19 -8.94 7.45
C GLY A 39 4.33 -10.13 6.53
N ILE A 40 3.19 -10.61 6.07
CA ILE A 40 3.10 -11.75 5.17
C ILE A 40 2.39 -11.32 3.90
N VAL A 41 2.97 -11.65 2.75
CA VAL A 41 2.35 -11.38 1.46
C VAL A 41 1.12 -12.27 1.32
N THR A 42 -0.06 -11.65 1.19
CA THR A 42 -1.31 -12.38 1.01
C THR A 42 -1.71 -12.45 -0.47
N PHE A 43 -1.19 -11.56 -1.29
CA PHE A 43 -1.41 -11.59 -2.72
C PHE A 43 -0.23 -10.93 -3.44
N ALA A 44 0.19 -11.53 -4.55
CA ALA A 44 1.19 -10.96 -5.44
C ALA A 44 0.86 -11.45 -6.84
N GLY A 45 0.37 -10.55 -7.70
CA GLY A 45 -0.07 -10.92 -9.04
C GLY A 45 -1.00 -9.88 -9.64
N VAL A 46 -1.88 -10.33 -10.54
CA VAL A 46 -2.77 -9.45 -11.30
C VAL A 46 -4.22 -9.72 -10.92
N VAL A 47 -4.95 -8.65 -10.58
CA VAL A 47 -6.39 -8.68 -10.35
C VAL A 47 -7.03 -7.76 -11.38
N VAL A 48 -7.78 -8.34 -12.35
CA VAL A 48 -8.49 -7.58 -13.39
C VAL A 48 -7.57 -6.51 -14.00
N ASP A 49 -6.48 -6.96 -14.63
CA ASP A 49 -5.47 -6.11 -15.26
C ASP A 49 -4.69 -5.18 -14.33
N ARG A 50 -4.83 -5.35 -13.01
CA ARG A 50 -4.10 -4.55 -12.03
C ARG A 50 -3.06 -5.41 -11.34
N PRO A 51 -1.77 -5.23 -11.65
CA PRO A 51 -0.69 -5.94 -10.95
C PRO A 51 -0.46 -5.29 -9.58
N LEU A 52 -0.59 -6.08 -8.52
CA LEU A 52 -0.49 -5.55 -7.18
C LEU A 52 0.11 -6.53 -6.19
N VAL A 53 0.57 -6.00 -5.06
CA VAL A 53 1.02 -6.77 -3.90
C VAL A 53 0.21 -6.31 -2.70
N VAL A 54 -0.25 -7.27 -1.90
CA VAL A 54 -0.94 -7.01 -0.63
C VAL A 54 -0.17 -7.68 0.49
N ILE A 55 0.07 -6.93 1.56
CA ILE A 55 0.77 -7.43 2.75
C ILE A 55 -0.15 -7.36 3.94
N ASP A 56 -0.25 -8.47 4.69
CA ASP A 56 -0.96 -8.55 5.96
C ASP A 56 0.06 -8.29 7.08
N HIS A 57 -0.12 -7.19 7.79
CA HIS A 57 0.76 -6.80 8.90
C HIS A 57 0.28 -7.32 10.26
N GLY A 58 -0.86 -8.02 10.28
CA GLY A 58 -1.44 -8.49 11.52
C GLY A 58 -2.19 -7.41 12.29
N PRO A 59 -2.48 -7.66 13.57
CA PRO A 59 -3.15 -6.69 14.43
C PRO A 59 -2.32 -5.41 14.59
N SER A 60 -3.01 -4.28 14.71
CA SER A 60 -2.38 -2.97 14.87
C SER A 60 -3.29 -2.07 15.68
N PRO A 61 -2.72 -1.14 16.47
CA PRO A 61 -3.54 -0.12 17.15
C PRO A 61 -4.33 0.77 16.21
N LEU A 62 -3.97 0.80 14.93
CA LEU A 62 -4.64 1.62 13.92
C LEU A 62 -5.94 1.00 13.40
N VAL A 63 -6.21 -0.25 13.73
CA VAL A 63 -7.39 -0.96 13.22
C VAL A 63 -8.19 -1.52 14.39
N PRO A 64 -9.49 -1.83 14.18
CA PRO A 64 -10.32 -2.38 15.25
C PRO A 64 -9.75 -3.69 15.81
N THR A 65 -10.04 -3.93 17.09
CA THR A 65 -9.63 -5.16 17.78
C THR A 65 -10.13 -6.39 17.01
N GLY A 66 -9.24 -7.33 16.79
CA GLY A 66 -9.55 -8.57 16.06
C GLY A 66 -9.36 -8.46 14.56
N GLU A 67 -9.09 -7.28 14.04
CA GLU A 67 -8.86 -7.08 12.61
C GLU A 67 -7.36 -6.99 12.33
N HIS A 68 -7.00 -7.19 11.06
CA HIS A 68 -5.63 -7.06 10.58
C HIS A 68 -5.48 -5.82 9.71
N LEU A 69 -4.31 -5.24 9.74
CA LEU A 69 -3.92 -4.14 8.88
C LEU A 69 -3.28 -4.70 7.61
N PHE A 70 -3.78 -4.27 6.45
CA PHE A 70 -3.24 -4.64 5.14
C PHE A 70 -2.72 -3.40 4.42
N THR A 71 -1.62 -3.55 3.70
CA THR A 71 -1.16 -2.52 2.76
C THR A 71 -1.18 -3.06 1.34
N ILE A 72 -1.43 -2.17 0.40
CA ILE A 72 -1.63 -2.49 -1.01
C ILE A 72 -0.73 -1.59 -1.83
N TYR A 73 -0.06 -2.17 -2.83
CA TYR A 73 0.92 -1.49 -3.68
C TYR A 73 0.60 -1.82 -5.13
N GLU A 74 0.32 -0.80 -5.94
CA GLU A 74 0.00 -0.98 -7.36
C GLU A 74 0.26 0.30 -8.18
N PRO A 75 0.60 0.20 -9.46
CA PRO A 75 0.92 -1.02 -10.21
C PRO A 75 2.37 -1.44 -9.97
N ILE A 76 2.59 -2.71 -9.78
CA ILE A 76 3.91 -3.22 -9.36
C ILE A 76 4.19 -4.55 -10.05
N THR A 77 5.45 -4.74 -10.48
CA THR A 77 5.93 -6.06 -10.86
C THR A 77 6.41 -6.74 -9.57
N PRO A 78 5.75 -7.80 -9.11
CA PRO A 78 6.10 -8.41 -7.84
C PRO A 78 7.47 -9.10 -7.89
N LEU A 79 8.23 -8.95 -6.81
CA LEU A 79 9.46 -9.70 -6.56
C LEU A 79 9.30 -10.63 -5.34
N VAL A 80 8.08 -10.75 -4.86
CA VAL A 80 7.72 -11.61 -3.73
C VAL A 80 6.56 -12.50 -4.14
N GLU A 81 6.34 -13.55 -3.37
CA GLU A 81 5.26 -14.52 -3.62
C GLU A 81 4.31 -14.56 -2.45
N LYS A 82 3.08 -15.05 -2.71
CA LYS A 82 2.09 -15.29 -1.68
C LYS A 82 2.67 -16.17 -0.57
N ASN A 83 2.38 -15.82 0.67
CA ASN A 83 2.83 -16.47 1.90
C ASN A 83 4.27 -16.18 2.29
N GLN A 84 4.99 -15.39 1.51
CA GLN A 84 6.35 -14.98 1.87
C GLN A 84 6.32 -13.98 3.01
N GLN A 85 7.19 -14.17 4.00
CA GLN A 85 7.42 -13.15 5.03
C GLN A 85 8.31 -12.05 4.49
N VAL A 86 7.97 -10.82 4.84
CA VAL A 86 8.76 -9.64 4.47
C VAL A 86 9.05 -8.80 5.70
N GLN A 87 10.15 -8.08 5.65
CA GLN A 87 10.54 -7.12 6.68
C GLN A 87 10.18 -5.71 6.24
N ARG A 88 10.03 -4.80 7.20
CA ARG A 88 9.88 -3.39 6.88
C ARG A 88 11.07 -2.91 6.06
N GLY A 89 10.80 -2.19 4.97
CA GLY A 89 11.83 -1.68 4.08
C GLY A 89 12.36 -2.68 3.07
N GLN A 90 11.92 -3.93 3.12
CA GLN A 90 12.33 -4.94 2.13
C GLN A 90 11.74 -4.61 0.76
N ILE A 91 12.52 -4.79 -0.30
CA ILE A 91 12.02 -4.59 -1.66
C ILE A 91 11.03 -5.70 -2.00
N ILE A 92 9.83 -5.31 -2.43
CA ILE A 92 8.74 -6.23 -2.76
C ILE A 92 8.37 -6.22 -4.24
N GLY A 93 8.93 -5.31 -5.00
CA GLY A 93 8.69 -5.24 -6.43
C GLY A 93 9.21 -3.95 -7.02
N THR A 94 8.82 -3.70 -8.26
CA THR A 94 9.19 -2.48 -8.99
C THR A 94 7.96 -1.85 -9.63
N VAL A 95 7.96 -0.53 -9.72
CA VAL A 95 6.81 0.23 -10.22
C VAL A 95 6.59 0.00 -11.70
N LEU A 96 5.33 -0.20 -12.09
CA LEU A 96 4.88 -0.20 -13.48
C LEU A 96 4.16 1.11 -13.78
N ALA A 97 4.22 1.53 -15.05
CA ALA A 97 3.40 2.67 -15.51
C ALA A 97 1.94 2.23 -15.65
N GLY A 98 1.02 3.19 -15.69
CA GLY A 98 -0.37 2.95 -16.05
C GLY A 98 -1.40 3.04 -14.94
N HIS A 99 -1.04 3.58 -13.78
CA HIS A 99 -2.05 3.80 -12.73
C HIS A 99 -3.05 4.88 -13.16
N ALA A 100 -4.34 4.55 -13.08
CA ALA A 100 -5.41 5.48 -13.45
C ALA A 100 -5.44 6.68 -12.50
N GLY A 101 -5.69 7.86 -13.06
CA GLY A 101 -5.78 9.09 -12.28
C GLY A 101 -4.44 9.73 -11.96
N CYS A 102 -3.38 9.24 -12.55
CA CYS A 102 -2.03 9.78 -12.37
C CYS A 102 -1.50 10.28 -13.72
N THR A 103 -0.88 11.46 -13.70
CA THR A 103 -0.15 11.97 -14.85
C THR A 103 1.30 11.50 -14.71
N GLY A 104 1.77 10.70 -15.68
CA GLY A 104 3.09 10.10 -15.64
C GLY A 104 3.07 8.76 -14.92
N VAL A 105 4.08 8.50 -14.09
CA VAL A 105 4.22 7.24 -13.36
C VAL A 105 4.01 7.47 -11.89
N CYS A 106 3.08 6.72 -11.29
CA CYS A 106 2.77 6.81 -9.87
C CYS A 106 2.63 5.43 -9.26
N LEU A 107 3.00 5.32 -8.00
CA LEU A 107 2.67 4.18 -7.17
C LEU A 107 1.45 4.53 -6.32
N HIS A 108 0.40 3.74 -6.41
CA HIS A 108 -0.73 3.82 -5.49
C HIS A 108 -0.39 2.97 -4.26
N TRP A 109 -0.48 3.60 -3.08
CA TRP A 109 -0.21 2.96 -1.80
C TRP A 109 -1.44 3.12 -0.92
N GLY A 110 -2.04 2.00 -0.53
CA GLY A 110 -3.24 1.99 0.28
C GLY A 110 -3.07 1.21 1.58
N ALA A 111 -3.96 1.47 2.52
CA ALA A 111 -4.05 0.71 3.76
C ALA A 111 -5.52 0.45 4.07
N ARG A 112 -5.82 -0.76 4.54
CA ARG A 112 -7.18 -1.13 4.91
C ARG A 112 -7.18 -2.19 6.02
N TRP A 113 -8.37 -2.44 6.57
CA TRP A 113 -8.60 -3.53 7.50
C TRP A 113 -9.88 -4.28 7.12
N GLY A 114 -9.94 -5.53 7.52
CA GLY A 114 -11.13 -6.35 7.34
C GLY A 114 -11.39 -6.77 5.90
N HIS A 115 -12.54 -7.37 5.67
CA HIS A 115 -12.97 -7.89 4.39
C HIS A 115 -14.44 -7.58 4.14
N GLY A 116 -14.79 -7.34 2.87
CA GLY A 116 -16.18 -7.15 2.48
C GLY A 116 -16.84 -6.00 3.22
N HIS A 117 -18.01 -6.26 3.78
CA HIS A 117 -18.80 -5.22 4.46
C HIS A 117 -18.22 -4.78 5.79
N ASN A 118 -17.37 -5.59 6.42
CA ASN A 118 -16.72 -5.26 7.68
C ASN A 118 -15.29 -4.84 7.42
N SER A 119 -15.12 -3.79 6.63
CA SER A 119 -13.81 -3.29 6.28
C SER A 119 -13.79 -1.77 6.26
N GLY A 120 -12.61 -1.20 6.35
CA GLY A 120 -12.40 0.23 6.26
C GLY A 120 -11.06 0.54 5.66
N TYR A 121 -10.87 1.81 5.31
CA TYR A 121 -9.64 2.30 4.70
C TYR A 121 -8.99 3.30 5.63
N LEU A 122 -7.66 3.33 5.60
CA LEU A 122 -6.86 4.25 6.40
C LEU A 122 -6.01 5.09 5.46
N ASN A 123 -5.69 6.30 5.90
CA ASN A 123 -4.64 7.06 5.25
C ASN A 123 -3.31 6.35 5.54
N PRO A 124 -2.62 5.81 4.52
CA PRO A 124 -1.41 5.02 4.76
C PRO A 124 -0.29 5.83 5.41
N TRP A 125 -0.31 7.17 5.32
CA TRP A 125 0.66 8.01 6.02
C TRP A 125 0.61 7.84 7.53
N LEU A 126 -0.53 7.37 8.08
CA LEU A 126 -0.63 7.08 9.52
C LEU A 126 0.34 5.99 9.96
N LEU A 127 0.71 5.08 9.04
CA LEU A 127 1.70 4.05 9.34
C LEU A 127 3.07 4.66 9.61
N ILE A 128 3.44 5.67 8.86
CA ILE A 128 4.71 6.38 9.03
C ILE A 128 4.71 7.10 10.38
N ASP A 129 3.63 7.80 10.71
CA ASP A 129 3.54 8.55 11.96
C ASP A 129 3.57 7.65 13.20
N SER A 130 3.10 6.41 13.06
CA SER A 130 3.04 5.47 14.19
C SER A 130 4.26 4.57 14.31
N LEU A 131 5.23 4.67 13.39
CA LEU A 131 6.40 3.80 13.33
C LEU A 131 7.66 4.53 13.82
N PRO A 132 8.71 3.77 14.20
CA PRO A 132 9.98 4.39 14.62
C PRO A 132 10.57 5.29 13.54
N LEU A 133 11.30 6.31 13.97
CA LEU A 133 11.92 7.28 13.07
C LEU A 133 12.86 6.64 12.03
N SER A 134 13.46 5.51 12.36
CA SER A 134 14.34 4.81 11.43
C SER A 134 13.65 4.46 10.10
N LEU A 135 12.33 4.39 10.09
CA LEU A 135 11.55 4.13 8.89
C LEU A 135 11.69 5.25 7.86
N LEU A 136 11.86 6.48 8.31
CA LEU A 136 11.86 7.63 7.42
C LEU A 136 13.02 7.63 6.43
N ARG A 137 14.08 6.92 6.74
CA ARG A 137 15.29 6.94 5.92
C ARG A 137 15.14 6.23 4.58
N TRP A 138 14.31 5.22 4.51
CA TRP A 138 14.12 4.52 3.24
C TRP A 138 12.94 5.05 2.45
N VAL A 139 12.19 5.95 3.05
CA VAL A 139 11.10 6.65 2.37
C VAL A 139 11.65 7.83 1.59
N ASP A 140 12.75 8.40 2.06
CA ASP A 140 13.41 9.53 1.38
C ASP A 140 13.88 9.16 -0.05
#